data_f92e340936dd321884e69f5fdcbc43fd
#
_entry.id   f92e340936dd321884e69f5fdcbc43fd
#
_cell.length_a   1.000
_cell.length_b   1.000
_cell.length_c   1.000
_cell.angle_alpha   90.00
_cell.angle_beta   90.00
_cell.angle_gamma   90.00
#
_symmetry.space_group_name_H-M   'P 1'
#
loop_
_entity.id
_entity.type
_entity.pdbx_description
1 polymer ?
#
loop_
_entity_poly.entity_id
_entity_poly.type
_entity_poly.pdbx_seq_one_letter_code
_entity_poly.pdbx_strand_id
1 'polypeptide(L)'
;MFKTNLASRPVRTALSLGVFVCCMVGVAYAAVPLYELFCRVTGFGGTTQVAEVAPDTVSDQTIKVRFDGNVAAGLGWELDPLVNEIEIPIGQVTEVAYRAANMSTADTYGTATFNVSPPQAGIYFNKMHCFCFEMQHLGPQQDVEMGVVFFVDPAILDDADSARIDTITLSYTMFATDVPETASATTLTQTFEPETTRIQ
;
A
#
# COMPACT_ATOMS: atom_id res chain seq x y z
N MET A 1 -54.48 22.53 -25.93
CA MET A 1 -54.14 23.60 -24.94
C MET A 1 -53.89 22.94 -23.59
N PHE A 2 -52.67 22.44 -23.35
CA PHE A 2 -52.28 21.85 -22.08
C PHE A 2 -51.93 22.98 -21.11
N LYS A 3 -52.78 23.23 -20.11
CA LYS A 3 -52.46 24.08 -18.98
C LYS A 3 -51.51 23.33 -18.06
N THR A 4 -50.23 23.70 -18.08
CA THR A 4 -49.28 23.32 -17.03
C THR A 4 -49.66 24.03 -15.74
N ASN A 5 -50.30 23.29 -14.84
CA ASN A 5 -50.59 23.75 -13.48
C ASN A 5 -49.23 24.05 -12.81
N LEU A 6 -48.97 25.32 -12.51
CA LEU A 6 -47.86 25.74 -11.68
C LEU A 6 -48.01 25.03 -10.34
N ALA A 7 -47.08 24.12 -10.06
CA ALA A 7 -47.00 23.46 -8.75
C ALA A 7 -47.05 24.51 -7.65
N SER A 8 -47.91 24.26 -6.66
CA SER A 8 -48.07 25.14 -5.51
C SER A 8 -46.74 25.45 -4.83
N ARG A 9 -46.55 26.68 -4.32
CA ARG A 9 -45.31 27.10 -3.67
C ARG A 9 -44.67 26.04 -2.76
N PRO A 10 -45.42 25.31 -1.90
CA PRO A 10 -44.82 24.26 -1.05
C PRO A 10 -44.22 23.09 -1.85
N VAL A 11 -44.83 22.69 -2.98
CA VAL A 11 -44.29 21.61 -3.83
C VAL A 11 -42.96 22.02 -4.51
N ARG A 12 -42.87 23.25 -4.95
CA ARG A 12 -41.59 23.77 -5.53
C ARG A 12 -40.49 23.83 -4.49
N THR A 13 -40.82 24.24 -3.26
CA THR A 13 -39.85 24.25 -2.14
C THR A 13 -39.43 22.83 -1.76
N ALA A 14 -40.36 21.89 -1.67
CA ALA A 14 -40.07 20.50 -1.39
C ALA A 14 -39.18 19.89 -2.47
N LEU A 15 -39.44 20.17 -3.76
CA LEU A 15 -38.63 19.68 -4.85
C LEU A 15 -37.19 20.27 -4.83
N SER A 16 -37.08 21.59 -4.56
CA SER A 16 -35.75 22.22 -4.47
C SER A 16 -34.92 21.69 -3.31
N LEU A 17 -35.54 21.42 -2.15
CA LEU A 17 -34.88 20.80 -1.02
C LEU A 17 -34.46 19.35 -1.33
N GLY A 18 -35.32 18.59 -2.01
CA GLY A 18 -34.99 17.23 -2.44
C GLY A 18 -33.78 17.21 -3.41
N VAL A 19 -33.77 18.11 -4.40
CA VAL A 19 -32.65 18.25 -5.32
C VAL A 19 -31.38 18.68 -4.58
N PHE A 20 -31.47 19.60 -3.64
CA PHE A 20 -30.34 20.04 -2.84
C PHE A 20 -29.73 18.89 -2.03
N VAL A 21 -30.56 18.10 -1.36
CA VAL A 21 -30.09 16.91 -0.59
C VAL A 21 -29.42 15.90 -1.53
N CYS A 22 -30.02 15.60 -2.68
CA CYS A 22 -29.40 14.69 -3.66
C CYS A 22 -28.05 15.20 -4.17
N CYS A 23 -27.94 16.51 -4.44
CA CYS A 23 -26.67 17.12 -4.83
C CYS A 23 -25.61 17.00 -3.72
N MET A 24 -25.98 17.27 -2.47
CA MET A 24 -25.06 17.15 -1.33
C MET A 24 -24.56 15.72 -1.12
N VAL A 25 -25.45 14.74 -1.25
CA VAL A 25 -25.06 13.32 -1.20
C VAL A 25 -24.13 12.96 -2.38
N GLY A 26 -24.44 13.44 -3.57
CA GLY A 26 -23.60 13.24 -4.76
C GLY A 26 -22.20 13.84 -4.60
N VAL A 27 -22.09 15.04 -4.05
CA VAL A 27 -20.78 15.68 -3.75
C VAL A 27 -20.02 14.91 -2.70
N ALA A 28 -20.68 14.45 -1.63
CA ALA A 28 -20.05 13.66 -0.59
C ALA A 28 -19.47 12.33 -1.16
N TYR A 29 -20.21 11.68 -2.05
CA TYR A 29 -19.75 10.44 -2.70
C TYR A 29 -18.61 10.68 -3.69
N ALA A 30 -18.63 11.80 -4.41
CA ALA A 30 -17.57 12.17 -5.34
C ALA A 30 -16.28 12.65 -4.64
N ALA A 31 -16.38 13.13 -3.40
CA ALA A 31 -15.21 13.63 -2.65
C ALA A 31 -14.18 12.54 -2.35
N VAL A 32 -14.62 11.30 -2.09
CA VAL A 32 -13.72 10.19 -1.76
C VAL A 32 -12.76 9.86 -2.91
N PRO A 33 -13.24 9.51 -4.13
CA PRO A 33 -12.34 9.19 -5.23
C PRO A 33 -11.49 10.41 -5.67
N LEU A 34 -12.03 11.61 -5.53
CA LEU A 34 -11.28 12.82 -5.83
C LEU A 34 -10.14 13.05 -4.86
N TYR A 35 -10.36 12.79 -3.57
CA TYR A 35 -9.32 12.87 -2.54
C TYR A 35 -8.24 11.80 -2.73
N GLU A 36 -8.62 10.57 -3.06
CA GLU A 36 -7.65 9.51 -3.39
C GLU A 36 -6.78 9.87 -4.59
N LEU A 37 -7.40 10.42 -5.64
CA LEU A 37 -6.67 10.90 -6.81
C LEU A 37 -5.70 12.04 -6.43
N PHE A 38 -6.16 12.98 -5.62
CA PHE A 38 -5.32 14.09 -5.12
C PHE A 38 -4.12 13.56 -4.33
N CYS A 39 -4.33 12.66 -3.35
CA CYS A 39 -3.23 12.07 -2.58
C CYS A 39 -2.25 11.31 -3.47
N ARG A 40 -2.75 10.58 -4.48
CA ARG A 40 -1.90 9.82 -5.40
C ARG A 40 -1.05 10.73 -6.28
N VAL A 41 -1.61 11.82 -6.78
CA VAL A 41 -0.89 12.76 -7.66
C VAL A 41 0.08 13.65 -6.89
N THR A 42 -0.30 14.07 -5.68
CA THR A 42 0.51 14.99 -4.85
C THR A 42 1.44 14.28 -3.89
N GLY A 43 1.28 12.94 -3.69
CA GLY A 43 1.99 12.20 -2.64
C GLY A 43 1.63 12.62 -1.21
N PHE A 44 0.58 13.42 -1.06
CA PHE A 44 0.17 13.96 0.24
C PHE A 44 -0.24 12.81 1.18
N GLY A 45 0.20 12.90 2.44
CA GLY A 45 -0.06 11.85 3.44
C GLY A 45 0.97 10.71 3.45
N GLY A 46 2.14 10.87 2.79
CA GLY A 46 3.23 9.88 2.80
C GLY A 46 3.04 8.72 1.80
N THR A 47 2.17 8.91 0.81
CA THR A 47 2.06 7.95 -0.31
C THR A 47 3.29 8.05 -1.19
N THR A 48 4.01 6.94 -1.34
CA THR A 48 5.21 6.87 -2.20
C THR A 48 4.83 6.68 -3.66
N GLN A 49 5.72 7.11 -4.54
CA GLN A 49 5.63 6.84 -5.97
C GLN A 49 6.18 5.43 -6.27
N VAL A 50 5.68 4.82 -7.34
CA VAL A 50 6.26 3.62 -7.93
C VAL A 50 7.00 4.05 -9.19
N ALA A 51 8.31 3.88 -9.21
CA ALA A 51 9.14 4.22 -10.35
C ALA A 51 9.58 2.96 -11.08
N GLU A 52 9.44 2.96 -12.39
CA GLU A 52 9.93 1.88 -13.26
C GLU A 52 11.39 2.12 -13.71
N VAL A 53 11.87 3.36 -13.58
CA VAL A 53 13.19 3.78 -14.04
C VAL A 53 13.93 4.48 -12.90
N ALA A 54 15.19 4.12 -12.72
CA ALA A 54 16.08 4.80 -11.79
C ALA A 54 16.39 6.23 -12.28
N PRO A 55 16.69 7.19 -11.38
CA PRO A 55 17.07 8.54 -11.77
C PRO A 55 18.43 8.52 -12.51
N ASP A 56 18.56 9.42 -13.48
CA ASP A 56 19.78 9.55 -14.29
C ASP A 56 20.95 10.20 -13.51
N THR A 57 20.66 10.81 -12.37
CA THR A 57 21.64 11.57 -11.58
C THR A 57 21.63 11.14 -10.12
N VAL A 58 22.83 10.97 -9.57
CA VAL A 58 23.07 10.77 -8.14
C VAL A 58 23.74 12.03 -7.60
N SER A 59 23.21 12.57 -6.50
CA SER A 59 23.76 13.74 -5.82
C SER A 59 24.90 13.36 -4.89
N ASP A 60 25.83 14.30 -4.64
CA ASP A 60 26.85 14.16 -3.60
C ASP A 60 26.26 14.31 -2.17
N GLN A 61 25.03 14.78 -2.05
CA GLN A 61 24.33 14.90 -0.76
C GLN A 61 23.76 13.54 -0.35
N THR A 62 23.91 13.24 0.95
CA THR A 62 23.40 12.01 1.55
C THR A 62 22.17 12.26 2.38
N ILE A 63 21.34 11.24 2.53
CA ILE A 63 20.17 11.25 3.40
C ILE A 63 20.12 9.94 4.19
N LYS A 64 19.68 10.04 5.44
CA LYS A 64 19.48 8.87 6.30
C LYS A 64 18.11 8.26 6.05
N VAL A 65 18.07 6.96 5.89
CA VAL A 65 16.82 6.21 5.78
C VAL A 65 16.76 5.20 6.91
N ARG A 66 15.72 5.33 7.74
CA ARG A 66 15.40 4.42 8.84
C ARG A 66 14.31 3.46 8.42
N PHE A 67 14.39 2.24 8.92
CA PHE A 67 13.46 1.16 8.61
C PHE A 67 12.79 0.70 9.88
N ASP A 68 11.48 0.51 9.81
CA ASP A 68 10.65 0.07 10.92
C ASP A 68 9.66 -1.01 10.45
N GLY A 69 9.49 -2.07 11.22
CA GLY A 69 8.60 -3.18 10.94
C GLY A 69 7.58 -3.35 12.07
N ASN A 70 6.31 -3.43 11.70
CA ASN A 70 5.21 -3.60 12.65
C ASN A 70 4.29 -4.73 12.18
N VAL A 71 3.63 -5.38 13.13
CA VAL A 71 2.63 -6.40 12.86
C VAL A 71 1.35 -6.05 13.61
N ALA A 72 0.23 -6.02 12.89
CA ALA A 72 -1.08 -5.75 13.48
C ALA A 72 -1.53 -6.91 14.38
N ALA A 73 -2.36 -6.58 15.36
CA ALA A 73 -2.93 -7.58 16.25
C ALA A 73 -3.73 -8.63 15.46
N GLY A 74 -3.53 -9.90 15.78
CA GLY A 74 -4.20 -11.04 15.14
C GLY A 74 -3.35 -11.78 14.09
N LEU A 75 -2.25 -11.21 13.64
CA LEU A 75 -1.26 -11.90 12.81
C LEU A 75 -0.08 -12.32 13.72
N GLY A 76 0.14 -13.61 13.87
CA GLY A 76 1.21 -14.16 14.74
C GLY A 76 2.59 -14.12 14.07
N TRP A 77 2.93 -12.99 13.41
CA TRP A 77 4.21 -12.81 12.74
C TRP A 77 5.13 -11.88 13.53
N GLU A 78 6.40 -11.93 13.18
CA GLU A 78 7.42 -10.96 13.54
C GLU A 78 7.97 -10.35 12.25
N LEU A 79 8.15 -9.04 12.21
CA LEU A 79 8.66 -8.32 11.04
C LEU A 79 9.79 -7.40 11.48
N ASP A 80 11.01 -7.75 11.11
CA ASP A 80 12.20 -7.00 11.48
C ASP A 80 12.99 -6.57 10.24
N PRO A 81 13.40 -5.30 10.15
CA PRO A 81 14.35 -4.88 9.13
C PRO A 81 15.73 -5.49 9.44
N LEU A 82 16.42 -6.02 8.42
CA LEU A 82 17.80 -6.54 8.59
C LEU A 82 18.78 -5.42 8.90
N VAL A 83 18.45 -4.18 8.49
CA VAL A 83 19.22 -2.97 8.79
C VAL A 83 18.26 -1.88 9.28
N ASN A 84 18.52 -1.32 10.45
CA ASN A 84 17.63 -0.31 11.04
C ASN A 84 17.78 1.09 10.43
N GLU A 85 18.97 1.42 9.95
CA GLU A 85 19.28 2.74 9.38
C GLU A 85 20.45 2.61 8.39
N ILE A 86 20.35 3.31 7.28
CA ILE A 86 21.44 3.48 6.31
C ILE A 86 21.55 4.94 5.90
N GLU A 87 22.73 5.35 5.49
CA GLU A 87 22.95 6.66 4.87
C GLU A 87 23.31 6.42 3.40
N ILE A 88 22.56 7.04 2.50
CA ILE A 88 22.68 6.84 1.05
C ILE A 88 22.78 8.17 0.32
N PRO A 89 23.51 8.26 -0.78
CA PRO A 89 23.45 9.38 -1.71
C PRO A 89 22.03 9.53 -2.29
N ILE A 90 21.55 10.75 -2.39
CA ILE A 90 20.25 11.03 -3.00
C ILE A 90 20.32 10.69 -4.50
N GLY A 91 19.35 9.93 -4.99
CA GLY A 91 19.34 9.39 -6.36
C GLY A 91 19.93 7.99 -6.49
N GLN A 92 20.60 7.47 -5.45
CA GLN A 92 21.15 6.12 -5.48
C GLN A 92 20.06 5.06 -5.27
N VAL A 93 19.97 4.10 -6.19
CA VAL A 93 19.12 2.91 -6.01
C VAL A 93 19.75 2.01 -4.95
N THR A 94 18.97 1.67 -3.96
CA THR A 94 19.42 0.87 -2.82
C THR A 94 18.41 -0.23 -2.53
N GLU A 95 18.93 -1.40 -2.16
CA GLU A 95 18.14 -2.54 -1.73
C GLU A 95 18.33 -2.78 -0.24
N VAL A 96 17.21 -3.02 0.45
CA VAL A 96 17.19 -3.47 1.85
C VAL A 96 16.24 -4.63 1.98
N ALA A 97 16.38 -5.45 3.02
CA ALA A 97 15.49 -6.56 3.27
C ALA A 97 14.89 -6.51 4.67
N TYR A 98 13.68 -7.04 4.78
CA TYR A 98 12.99 -7.33 6.02
C TYR A 98 12.87 -8.83 6.18
N ARG A 99 13.03 -9.31 7.39
CA ARG A 99 12.74 -10.68 7.77
C ARG A 99 11.33 -10.74 8.35
N ALA A 100 10.46 -11.54 7.75
CA ALA A 100 9.17 -11.88 8.31
C ALA A 100 9.19 -13.33 8.79
N ALA A 101 8.72 -13.57 10.00
CA ALA A 101 8.65 -14.91 10.61
C ALA A 101 7.25 -15.19 11.14
N ASN A 102 6.67 -16.33 10.76
CA ASN A 102 5.42 -16.81 11.33
C ASN A 102 5.70 -17.57 12.63
N MET A 103 5.36 -16.97 13.76
CA MET A 103 5.54 -17.57 15.09
C MET A 103 4.41 -18.53 15.48
N SER A 104 3.39 -18.68 14.64
CA SER A 104 2.26 -19.56 14.88
C SER A 104 2.52 -20.99 14.42
N THR A 105 1.63 -21.91 14.79
CA THR A 105 1.65 -23.32 14.38
C THR A 105 0.73 -23.62 13.19
N ALA A 106 0.17 -22.59 12.57
CA ALA A 106 -0.74 -22.69 11.43
C ALA A 106 -0.22 -21.88 10.23
N ASP A 107 -0.68 -22.26 9.05
CA ASP A 107 -0.50 -21.44 7.85
C ASP A 107 -1.24 -20.13 8.00
N THR A 108 -0.59 -19.03 7.67
CA THR A 108 -1.16 -17.69 7.79
C THR A 108 -0.86 -16.85 6.56
N TYR A 109 -1.76 -15.93 6.28
CA TYR A 109 -1.68 -15.01 5.14
C TYR A 109 -1.63 -13.58 5.66
N GLY A 110 -0.72 -12.81 5.11
CA GLY A 110 -0.54 -11.41 5.47
C GLY A 110 -0.37 -10.51 4.26
N THR A 111 -0.81 -9.28 4.40
CA THR A 111 -0.56 -8.20 3.43
C THR A 111 0.14 -7.06 4.12
N ALA A 112 1.06 -6.40 3.40
CA ALA A 112 1.82 -5.30 3.93
C ALA A 112 1.23 -3.96 3.48
N THR A 113 1.14 -3.02 4.41
CA THR A 113 1.04 -1.60 4.10
C THR A 113 2.31 -0.89 4.52
N PHE A 114 2.56 0.28 3.97
CA PHE A 114 3.74 1.06 4.32
C PHE A 114 3.40 2.54 4.46
N ASN A 115 4.25 3.25 5.18
CA ASN A 115 4.17 4.69 5.35
C ASN A 115 5.58 5.30 5.34
N VAL A 116 5.68 6.52 4.82
CA VAL A 116 6.92 7.30 4.82
C VAL A 116 6.74 8.53 5.69
N SER A 117 7.67 8.77 6.58
CA SER A 117 7.70 9.92 7.48
C SER A 117 9.03 10.67 7.33
N PRO A 118 9.02 12.01 7.25
CA PRO A 118 7.87 12.89 7.29
C PRO A 118 7.04 12.82 5.98
N PRO A 119 5.73 13.16 6.01
CA PRO A 119 4.84 13.03 4.84
C PRO A 119 5.32 13.77 3.59
N GLN A 120 6.04 14.88 3.75
CA GLN A 120 6.58 15.70 2.66
C GLN A 120 7.63 14.92 1.84
N ALA A 121 8.36 13.99 2.48
CA ALA A 121 9.32 13.13 1.79
C ALA A 121 8.66 12.05 0.92
N GLY A 122 7.38 11.76 1.15
CA GLY A 122 6.68 10.66 0.49
C GLY A 122 6.65 10.75 -1.02
N ILE A 123 6.53 11.96 -1.60
CA ILE A 123 6.54 12.18 -3.06
C ILE A 123 7.90 11.94 -3.70
N TYR A 124 8.98 12.09 -2.93
CA TYR A 124 10.36 11.90 -3.38
C TYR A 124 10.90 10.51 -3.05
N PHE A 125 10.16 9.73 -2.25
CA PHE A 125 10.53 8.36 -1.92
C PHE A 125 9.92 7.39 -2.94
N ASN A 126 10.73 6.93 -3.88
CA ASN A 126 10.31 6.06 -4.97
C ASN A 126 10.69 4.62 -4.70
N LYS A 127 9.72 3.71 -4.80
CA LYS A 127 9.95 2.27 -4.73
C LYS A 127 9.89 1.67 -6.12
N MET A 128 10.89 0.89 -6.47
CA MET A 128 10.96 0.18 -7.74
C MET A 128 10.41 -1.24 -7.62
N HIS A 129 10.73 -1.92 -6.53
CA HIS A 129 10.24 -3.26 -6.24
C HIS A 129 9.88 -3.38 -4.76
N CYS A 130 8.76 -4.06 -4.46
CA CYS A 130 8.28 -4.23 -3.10
C CYS A 130 7.43 -5.49 -2.98
N PHE A 131 7.66 -6.25 -1.91
CA PHE A 131 6.83 -7.38 -1.51
C PHE A 131 5.40 -6.98 -1.09
N CYS A 132 5.16 -5.69 -0.81
CA CYS A 132 3.87 -5.19 -0.33
C CYS A 132 2.74 -5.21 -1.36
N PHE A 133 3.04 -5.49 -2.64
CA PHE A 133 2.03 -5.62 -3.68
C PHE A 133 1.40 -7.01 -3.76
N GLU A 134 1.96 -7.98 -3.07
CA GLU A 134 1.50 -9.35 -3.09
C GLU A 134 1.10 -9.82 -1.68
N MET A 135 0.13 -10.72 -1.65
CA MET A 135 -0.21 -11.41 -0.42
C MET A 135 0.89 -12.42 -0.08
N GLN A 136 1.39 -12.36 1.13
CA GLN A 136 2.43 -13.26 1.62
C GLN A 136 1.79 -14.44 2.35
N HIS A 137 2.22 -15.63 2.01
CA HIS A 137 1.86 -16.86 2.69
C HIS A 137 3.08 -17.39 3.46
N LEU A 138 2.94 -17.60 4.74
CA LEU A 138 3.96 -18.26 5.57
C LEU A 138 3.37 -19.48 6.28
N GLY A 139 4.01 -20.63 6.07
CA GLY A 139 3.72 -21.86 6.80
C GLY A 139 4.09 -21.75 8.29
N PRO A 140 3.76 -22.78 9.08
CA PRO A 140 4.07 -22.81 10.51
C PRO A 140 5.58 -22.66 10.75
N GLN A 141 5.98 -21.75 11.62
CA GLN A 141 7.38 -21.50 11.99
C GLN A 141 8.30 -21.16 10.79
N GLN A 142 7.74 -20.76 9.67
CA GLN A 142 8.49 -20.35 8.48
C GLN A 142 8.93 -18.90 8.60
N ASP A 143 10.16 -18.61 8.15
CA ASP A 143 10.66 -17.25 7.94
C ASP A 143 11.03 -17.04 6.47
N VAL A 144 10.98 -15.78 6.05
CA VAL A 144 11.30 -15.33 4.70
C VAL A 144 11.94 -13.95 4.73
N GLU A 145 12.90 -13.73 3.84
CA GLU A 145 13.45 -12.40 3.60
C GLU A 145 12.71 -11.73 2.43
N MET A 146 12.31 -10.50 2.64
CA MET A 146 11.52 -9.72 1.70
C MET A 146 12.29 -8.44 1.32
N GLY A 147 12.72 -8.38 0.05
CA GLY A 147 13.49 -7.26 -0.48
C GLY A 147 12.62 -6.04 -0.81
N VAL A 148 13.19 -4.86 -0.58
CA VAL A 148 12.64 -3.57 -0.99
C VAL A 148 13.71 -2.80 -1.73
N VAL A 149 13.46 -2.46 -2.99
CA VAL A 149 14.34 -1.64 -3.82
C VAL A 149 13.73 -0.25 -3.95
N PHE A 150 14.50 0.77 -3.59
CA PHE A 150 14.04 2.15 -3.56
C PHE A 150 15.17 3.13 -3.88
N PHE A 151 14.78 4.37 -4.13
CA PHE A 151 15.67 5.53 -4.16
C PHE A 151 14.92 6.78 -3.68
N VAL A 152 15.69 7.81 -3.29
CA VAL A 152 15.15 9.14 -2.97
C VAL A 152 15.41 10.05 -4.18
N ASP A 153 14.35 10.65 -4.72
CA ASP A 153 14.43 11.49 -5.92
C ASP A 153 15.27 12.75 -5.64
N PRO A 154 16.26 13.08 -6.48
CA PRO A 154 17.04 14.32 -6.37
C PRO A 154 16.21 15.60 -6.32
N ALA A 155 14.99 15.61 -6.87
CA ALA A 155 14.06 16.73 -6.79
C ALA A 155 13.70 17.14 -5.35
N ILE A 156 13.95 16.29 -4.35
CA ILE A 156 13.81 16.64 -2.92
C ILE A 156 14.66 17.85 -2.53
N LEU A 157 15.78 18.08 -3.21
CA LEU A 157 16.70 19.17 -2.95
C LEU A 157 16.19 20.52 -3.49
N ASP A 158 15.31 20.49 -4.48
CA ASP A 158 14.75 21.68 -5.13
C ASP A 158 13.54 22.25 -4.37
N ASP A 159 12.96 21.45 -3.48
CA ASP A 159 11.80 21.85 -2.66
C ASP A 159 12.25 22.39 -1.31
N ALA A 160 11.93 23.65 -1.02
CA ALA A 160 12.34 24.36 0.21
C ALA A 160 11.86 23.71 1.51
N ASP A 161 10.73 22.97 1.48
CA ASP A 161 10.15 22.30 2.63
C ASP A 161 10.79 20.93 2.86
N SER A 162 11.18 20.26 1.79
CA SER A 162 11.75 18.90 1.83
C SER A 162 13.28 18.86 1.82
N ALA A 163 13.95 19.91 1.29
CA ALA A 163 15.42 20.00 1.23
C ALA A 163 16.13 19.99 2.62
N ARG A 164 15.38 20.20 3.70
CA ARG A 164 15.89 20.20 5.07
C ARG A 164 15.69 18.87 5.80
N ILE A 165 15.12 17.88 5.09
CA ILE A 165 14.86 16.57 5.68
C ILE A 165 16.16 15.78 5.68
N ASP A 166 16.73 15.56 6.85
CA ASP A 166 17.96 14.77 7.04
C ASP A 166 17.67 13.27 7.19
N THR A 167 16.46 12.92 7.60
CA THR A 167 16.07 11.53 7.88
C THR A 167 14.68 11.21 7.38
N ILE A 168 14.56 10.14 6.62
CA ILE A 168 13.29 9.55 6.18
C ILE A 168 13.10 8.23 6.91
N THR A 169 11.90 7.97 7.41
CA THR A 169 11.55 6.67 8.01
C THR A 169 10.56 5.94 7.12
N LEU A 170 10.91 4.75 6.68
CA LEU A 170 10.04 3.81 5.98
C LEU A 170 9.52 2.78 6.98
N SER A 171 8.24 2.82 7.26
CA SER A 171 7.56 1.92 8.19
C SER A 171 6.67 0.94 7.42
N TYR A 172 6.83 -0.35 7.65
CA TYR A 172 5.91 -1.39 7.17
C TYR A 172 5.03 -1.89 8.30
N THR A 173 3.78 -2.19 7.96
CA THR A 173 2.86 -2.86 8.89
C THR A 173 2.20 -4.03 8.16
N MET A 174 2.35 -5.23 8.74
CA MET A 174 1.69 -6.45 8.25
C MET A 174 0.32 -6.59 8.90
N PHE A 175 -0.68 -6.95 8.09
CA PHE A 175 -2.05 -7.22 8.51
C PHE A 175 -2.43 -8.64 8.14
N ALA A 176 -3.18 -9.30 9.01
CA ALA A 176 -3.80 -10.58 8.67
C ALA A 176 -4.77 -10.41 7.51
N THR A 177 -4.75 -11.35 6.58
CA THR A 177 -5.72 -11.42 5.49
C THR A 177 -6.31 -12.83 5.40
N ASP A 178 -7.54 -12.90 4.89
CA ASP A 178 -8.21 -14.19 4.73
C ASP A 178 -7.58 -15.01 3.60
N VAL A 179 -7.67 -16.33 3.70
CA VAL A 179 -7.22 -17.26 2.66
C VAL A 179 -7.96 -16.93 1.34
N PRO A 180 -7.24 -16.75 0.22
CA PRO A 180 -7.90 -16.52 -1.06
C PRO A 180 -8.83 -17.70 -1.40
N GLU A 181 -10.05 -17.42 -1.84
CA GLU A 181 -11.03 -18.46 -2.23
C GLU A 181 -10.47 -19.45 -3.26
N THR A 182 -9.52 -19.01 -4.10
CA THR A 182 -8.82 -19.85 -5.08
C THR A 182 -7.89 -20.90 -4.44
N ALA A 183 -7.31 -20.63 -3.28
CA ALA A 183 -6.46 -21.61 -2.60
C ALA A 183 -7.29 -22.71 -1.92
N SER A 184 -8.49 -22.38 -1.47
CA SER A 184 -9.43 -23.36 -0.86
C SER A 184 -9.98 -24.37 -1.87
N ALA A 185 -10.04 -24.05 -3.15
CA ALA A 185 -10.58 -24.93 -4.20
C ALA A 185 -9.59 -26.01 -4.66
N THR A 186 -8.28 -25.80 -4.49
CA THR A 186 -7.27 -26.75 -5.00
C THR A 186 -7.03 -27.95 -4.07
N THR A 187 -7.43 -27.86 -2.81
CA THR A 187 -7.19 -28.95 -1.83
C THR A 187 -8.23 -30.08 -1.88
N LEU A 188 -9.33 -29.93 -2.61
CA LEU A 188 -10.42 -30.91 -2.63
C LEU A 188 -10.43 -31.89 -3.84
N THR A 189 -9.45 -31.86 -4.75
CA THR A 189 -9.48 -32.69 -5.98
C THR A 189 -8.26 -33.59 -6.19
N GLN A 190 -7.52 -33.93 -5.13
CA GLN A 190 -6.60 -35.07 -5.20
C GLN A 190 -7.15 -36.27 -4.43
N THR A 191 -8.26 -36.78 -4.90
CA THR A 191 -8.68 -38.14 -4.57
C THR A 191 -7.79 -39.11 -5.34
N PHE A 192 -6.91 -39.75 -4.64
CA PHE A 192 -6.05 -40.84 -5.12
C PHE A 192 -6.92 -41.94 -5.70
N GLU A 193 -6.87 -42.12 -7.02
CA GLU A 193 -7.43 -43.31 -7.70
C GLU A 193 -6.33 -44.38 -7.73
N PRO A 194 -6.51 -45.52 -7.10
CA PRO A 194 -5.50 -46.58 -7.13
C PRO A 194 -5.58 -47.28 -8.49
N GLU A 195 -4.54 -47.07 -9.30
CA GLU A 195 -4.34 -47.79 -10.54
C GLU A 195 -4.13 -49.27 -10.27
N THR A 196 -5.15 -50.10 -10.56
CA THR A 196 -5.09 -51.56 -10.49
C THR A 196 -4.33 -52.07 -11.71
N THR A 197 -3.06 -52.35 -11.53
CA THR A 197 -2.23 -53.09 -12.47
C THR A 197 -2.79 -54.49 -12.69
N ARG A 198 -3.41 -54.71 -13.86
CA ARG A 198 -3.77 -56.05 -14.31
C ARG A 198 -2.62 -56.66 -15.13
N ILE A 199 -1.92 -57.61 -14.53
CA ILE A 199 -0.93 -58.47 -15.18
C ILE A 199 -1.67 -59.53 -16.04
N GLN A 200 -1.32 -59.61 -17.29
CA GLN A 200 -1.37 -60.83 -18.10
C GLN A 200 -0.10 -60.93 -18.95
#